data_52e9b4ae44a59ac5beee658cac91512c
#
_entry.id   52e9b4ae44a59ac5beee658cac91512c
#
_cell.length_a   1.000
_cell.length_b   1.000
_cell.length_c   1.000
_cell.angle_alpha   90.00
_cell.angle_beta   90.00
_cell.angle_gamma   90.00
#
_symmetry.space_group_name_H-M   'P 1'
#
loop_
_entity.id
_entity.type
_entity.pdbx_description
1 polymer ?
#
loop_
_entity_poly.entity_id
_entity_poly.type
_entity_poly.pdbx_seq_one_letter_code
_entity_poly.pdbx_strand_id
1 'polypeptide(L)'
;MMTSAPGAEQERLALLVGRWKTEGWTREAPGSPAARIDATDTYAWLPGGFALLHTVDAHVGDQRVEGSEIIGYDPERAGYLTQYFGSDGPTTYEATLGEE
;
A
#
# COMPACT_ATOMS: atom_id res chain seq x y z
N MET A 1 25.22 -14.21 -16.07
CA MET A 1 24.09 -14.09 -15.17
C MET A 1 22.86 -13.64 -15.94
N MET A 2 21.77 -14.30 -15.73
CA MET A 2 20.53 -13.92 -16.39
C MET A 2 19.80 -12.84 -15.61
N THR A 3 19.31 -11.87 -16.32
CA THR A 3 18.46 -10.85 -15.75
C THR A 3 17.01 -11.26 -15.96
N SER A 4 16.26 -11.34 -14.89
CA SER A 4 14.83 -11.63 -14.97
C SER A 4 14.05 -10.37 -15.27
N ALA A 5 12.99 -10.52 -16.02
CA ALA A 5 12.03 -9.44 -16.23
C ALA A 5 10.82 -9.66 -15.32
N PRO A 6 10.10 -8.60 -14.96
CA PRO A 6 8.85 -8.74 -14.23
C PRO A 6 7.87 -9.64 -15.00
N GLY A 7 7.18 -10.50 -14.25
CA GLY A 7 6.17 -11.40 -14.81
C GLY A 7 4.75 -10.85 -14.68
N ALA A 8 3.79 -11.70 -15.00
CA ALA A 8 2.38 -11.30 -14.98
C ALA A 8 1.90 -10.86 -13.60
N GLU A 9 2.39 -11.51 -12.55
CA GLU A 9 2.02 -11.17 -11.18
C GLU A 9 2.48 -9.76 -10.80
N GLN A 10 3.70 -9.38 -11.19
CA GLN A 10 4.18 -8.03 -10.97
C GLN A 10 3.40 -7.03 -11.82
N GLU A 11 3.10 -7.37 -13.07
CA GLU A 11 2.35 -6.49 -13.95
C GLU A 11 0.95 -6.15 -13.42
N ARG A 12 0.33 -7.06 -12.68
CA ARG A 12 -0.96 -6.80 -12.06
C ARG A 12 -0.91 -5.64 -11.05
N LEU A 13 0.23 -5.39 -10.46
CA LEU A 13 0.42 -4.27 -9.56
C LEU A 13 0.27 -2.91 -10.27
N ALA A 14 0.37 -2.88 -11.58
CA ALA A 14 0.19 -1.66 -12.35
C ALA A 14 -1.18 -1.02 -12.15
N LEU A 15 -2.19 -1.80 -11.74
CA LEU A 15 -3.51 -1.27 -11.44
C LEU A 15 -3.49 -0.27 -10.29
N LEU A 16 -2.50 -0.35 -9.42
CA LEU A 16 -2.38 0.53 -8.27
C LEU A 16 -1.57 1.79 -8.58
N VAL A 17 -0.77 1.77 -9.64
CA VAL A 17 0.11 2.91 -9.96
C VAL A 17 -0.69 4.18 -10.16
N GLY A 18 -0.28 5.24 -9.46
CA GLY A 18 -0.95 6.52 -9.54
C GLY A 18 -1.02 7.20 -8.20
N ARG A 19 -1.83 8.22 -8.16
CA ARG A 19 -2.08 9.01 -6.97
C ARG A 19 -3.56 8.95 -6.63
N TRP A 20 -3.85 8.57 -5.42
CA TRP A 20 -5.22 8.34 -4.98
C TRP A 20 -5.54 9.24 -3.80
N LYS A 21 -6.71 9.85 -3.83
CA LYS A 21 -7.20 10.62 -2.70
C LYS A 21 -8.36 9.91 -2.05
N THR A 22 -8.33 9.85 -0.73
CA THR A 22 -9.41 9.31 0.07
C THR A 22 -9.91 10.40 1.00
N GLU A 23 -11.20 10.66 0.97
CA GLU A 23 -11.85 11.59 1.87
C GLU A 23 -13.05 10.90 2.51
N GLY A 24 -13.23 11.06 3.79
CA GLY A 24 -14.32 10.42 4.48
C GLY A 24 -14.23 10.54 5.98
N TRP A 25 -14.86 9.58 6.64
CA TRP A 25 -14.97 9.58 8.09
C TRP A 25 -14.71 8.17 8.61
N THR A 26 -14.12 8.08 9.78
CA THR A 26 -13.88 6.81 10.44
C THR A 26 -14.30 6.90 11.90
N ARG A 27 -14.58 5.74 12.50
CA ARG A 27 -14.81 5.57 13.94
C ARG A 27 -14.01 4.39 14.43
N GLU A 28 -13.49 4.52 15.64
CA GLU A 28 -12.79 3.40 16.25
C GLU A 28 -13.75 2.33 16.75
N ALA A 29 -14.93 2.75 17.21
CA ALA A 29 -15.95 1.84 17.73
C ALA A 29 -17.33 2.48 17.59
N PRO A 30 -18.40 1.68 17.61
CA PRO A 30 -19.76 2.23 17.66
C PRO A 30 -19.90 3.19 18.84
N GLY A 31 -20.44 4.38 18.59
CA GLY A 31 -20.61 5.38 19.61
C GLY A 31 -19.43 6.31 19.82
N SER A 32 -18.26 5.99 19.25
CA SER A 32 -17.11 6.89 19.27
C SER A 32 -17.33 8.09 18.35
N PRO A 33 -16.72 9.24 18.63
CA PRO A 33 -16.79 10.37 17.69
C PRO A 33 -16.19 9.97 16.34
N ALA A 34 -16.81 10.44 15.26
CA ALA A 34 -16.24 10.25 13.94
C ALA A 34 -15.06 11.19 13.75
N ALA A 35 -14.01 10.68 13.13
CA ALA A 35 -12.86 11.48 12.74
C ALA A 35 -12.80 11.60 11.23
N ARG A 36 -12.45 12.77 10.74
CA ARG A 36 -12.30 12.99 9.30
C ARG A 36 -11.01 12.34 8.82
N ILE A 37 -11.11 11.66 7.69
CA ILE A 37 -9.96 11.12 6.97
C ILE A 37 -9.75 11.97 5.73
N ASP A 38 -8.51 12.39 5.53
CA ASP A 38 -8.05 13.02 4.31
C ASP A 38 -6.68 12.43 4.00
N ALA A 39 -6.62 11.59 2.99
CA ALA A 39 -5.41 10.83 2.70
C ALA A 39 -5.03 10.94 1.22
N THR A 40 -3.74 11.01 0.99
CA THR A 40 -3.15 10.88 -0.34
C THR A 40 -2.23 9.69 -0.35
N ASP A 41 -2.50 8.76 -1.25
CA ASP A 41 -1.70 7.57 -1.45
C ASP A 41 -1.07 7.63 -2.84
N THR A 42 0.23 7.43 -2.90
CA THR A 42 0.94 7.42 -4.16
C THR A 42 1.61 6.07 -4.34
N TYR A 43 1.44 5.47 -5.51
CA TYR A 43 2.04 4.19 -5.85
C TYR A 43 2.90 4.37 -7.08
N ALA A 44 4.16 4.00 -6.98
CA ALA A 44 5.11 4.12 -8.08
C ALA A 44 6.00 2.89 -8.15
N TRP A 45 6.46 2.54 -9.34
CA TRP A 45 7.38 1.43 -9.50
C TRP A 45 8.73 1.72 -8.87
N LEU A 46 9.26 0.73 -8.15
CA LEU A 46 10.67 0.72 -7.80
C LEU A 46 11.48 0.34 -9.04
N PRO A 47 12.75 0.74 -9.11
CA PRO A 47 13.60 0.37 -10.23
C PRO A 47 13.58 -1.12 -10.52
N GLY A 48 13.44 -1.49 -11.77
CA GLY A 48 13.34 -2.87 -12.21
C GLY A 48 11.90 -3.34 -12.45
N GLY A 49 10.90 -2.69 -11.84
CA GLY A 49 9.51 -3.04 -12.05
C GLY A 49 9.03 -4.29 -11.31
N PHE A 50 9.72 -4.71 -10.25
CA PHE A 50 9.35 -5.89 -9.49
C PHE A 50 8.48 -5.60 -8.28
N ALA A 51 8.46 -4.35 -7.84
CA ALA A 51 7.69 -3.95 -6.67
C ALA A 51 7.26 -2.51 -6.80
N LEU A 52 6.23 -2.16 -6.03
CA LEU A 52 5.74 -0.78 -5.91
C LEU A 52 6.21 -0.17 -4.60
N LEU A 53 6.47 1.11 -4.65
CA LEU A 53 6.57 1.94 -3.46
C LEU A 53 5.24 2.67 -3.28
N HIS A 54 4.60 2.42 -2.16
CA HIS A 54 3.38 3.09 -1.73
C HIS A 54 3.76 4.11 -0.65
N THR A 55 3.42 5.36 -0.88
CA THR A 55 3.64 6.42 0.11
C THR A 55 2.29 6.93 0.55
N VAL A 56 2.08 7.03 1.86
CA VAL A 56 0.85 7.56 2.42
C VAL A 56 1.12 8.84 3.19
N ASP A 57 0.28 9.85 2.96
CA ASP A 57 0.24 11.09 3.72
C ASP A 57 -1.23 11.32 4.06
N ALA A 58 -1.57 11.15 5.31
CA ALA A 58 -2.94 11.18 5.76
C ALA A 58 -3.12 12.03 6.99
N HIS A 59 -4.31 12.59 7.11
CA HIS A 59 -4.80 13.18 8.35
C HIS A 59 -6.03 12.40 8.80
N VAL A 60 -6.02 11.98 10.05
CA VAL A 60 -7.15 11.31 10.68
C VAL A 60 -7.50 12.15 11.92
N GLY A 61 -8.54 12.96 11.80
CA GLY A 61 -8.80 13.98 12.79
C GLY A 61 -7.63 14.95 12.85
N ASP A 62 -7.07 15.12 14.04
CA ASP A 62 -5.93 16.03 14.26
C ASP A 62 -4.57 15.33 14.09
N GLN A 63 -4.57 14.03 13.83
CA GLN A 63 -3.35 13.28 13.71
C GLN A 63 -2.89 13.18 12.27
N ARG A 64 -1.62 13.38 12.06
CA ARG A 64 -0.97 13.12 10.78
C ARG A 64 -0.34 11.75 10.79
N VAL A 65 -0.63 10.97 9.76
CA VAL A 65 -0.08 9.63 9.57
C VAL A 65 0.74 9.65 8.29
N GLU A 66 2.01 9.31 8.41
CA GLU A 66 2.91 9.20 7.28
C GLU A 66 3.57 7.85 7.29
N GLY A 67 3.72 7.26 6.11
CA GLY A 67 4.39 5.98 6.02
C GLY A 67 4.68 5.60 4.60
N SER A 68 5.47 4.55 4.47
CA SER A 68 5.82 3.99 3.18
C SER A 68 5.71 2.47 3.26
N GLU A 69 5.34 1.88 2.15
CA GLU A 69 5.12 0.45 2.04
C GLU A 69 5.72 -0.04 0.74
N ILE A 70 6.37 -1.20 0.79
CA ILE A 70 6.86 -1.86 -0.41
C ILE A 70 5.97 -3.06 -0.66
N ILE A 71 5.43 -3.16 -1.88
CA ILE A 71 4.51 -4.22 -2.27
C ILE A 71 5.17 -5.02 -3.39
N GLY A 72 5.39 -6.31 -3.15
CA GLY A 72 5.98 -7.20 -4.12
C GLY A 72 5.30 -8.55 -4.13
N TYR A 73 5.56 -9.33 -5.17
CA TYR A 73 5.02 -10.68 -5.28
C TYR A 73 6.02 -11.71 -4.76
N ASP A 74 5.55 -12.59 -3.92
CA ASP A 74 6.34 -13.70 -3.37
C ASP A 74 5.89 -14.99 -4.06
N PRO A 75 6.70 -15.55 -4.97
CA PRO A 75 6.32 -16.77 -5.67
C PRO A 75 6.25 -18.00 -4.77
N GLU A 76 7.00 -18.02 -3.67
CA GLU A 76 6.97 -19.17 -2.76
C GLU A 76 5.61 -19.25 -2.05
N ARG A 77 5.00 -18.12 -1.79
CA ARG A 77 3.70 -18.05 -1.12
C ARG A 77 2.55 -17.86 -2.09
N ALA A 78 2.86 -17.65 -3.37
CA ALA A 78 1.88 -17.34 -4.42
C ALA A 78 0.98 -16.18 -4.03
N GLY A 79 1.57 -15.14 -3.45
CA GLY A 79 0.83 -13.97 -2.99
C GLY A 79 1.70 -12.73 -2.96
N TYR A 80 1.07 -11.61 -2.63
CA TYR A 80 1.78 -10.35 -2.53
C TYR A 80 2.19 -10.12 -1.09
N LEU A 81 3.44 -9.69 -0.93
CA LEU A 81 4.01 -9.37 0.36
C LEU A 81 4.13 -7.86 0.46
N THR A 82 3.68 -7.30 1.56
CA THR A 82 3.80 -5.88 1.80
C THR A 82 4.59 -5.64 3.08
N GLN A 83 5.50 -4.69 3.03
CA GLN A 83 6.27 -4.27 4.19
C GLN A 83 6.05 -2.79 4.40
N TYR A 84 5.45 -2.44 5.51
CA TYR A 84 5.07 -1.08 5.84
C TYR A 84 5.98 -0.52 6.91
N PHE A 85 6.41 0.73 6.71
CA PHE A 85 7.19 1.48 7.68
C PHE A 85 6.50 2.82 7.89
N GLY A 86 5.89 2.98 9.04
CA GLY A 86 5.21 4.20 9.39
C GLY A 86 5.60 4.68 10.77
N SER A 87 4.87 5.67 11.25
CA SER A 87 5.11 6.25 12.57
C SER A 87 4.94 5.25 13.70
N ASP A 88 4.22 4.15 13.47
CA ASP A 88 4.01 3.09 14.45
C ASP A 88 5.04 1.97 14.37
N GLY A 89 6.01 2.08 13.47
CA GLY A 89 7.03 1.07 13.26
C GLY A 89 6.74 0.16 12.08
N PRO A 90 7.59 -0.85 11.87
CA PRO A 90 7.44 -1.74 10.72
C PRO A 90 6.33 -2.76 10.91
N THR A 91 5.65 -3.09 9.83
CA THR A 91 4.65 -4.16 9.79
C THR A 91 4.76 -4.89 8.46
N THR A 92 4.61 -6.21 8.51
CA THR A 92 4.63 -7.05 7.32
C THR A 92 3.26 -7.68 7.13
N TYR A 93 2.74 -7.59 5.92
CA TYR A 93 1.44 -8.16 5.56
C TYR A 93 1.59 -9.12 4.39
N GLU A 94 0.68 -10.08 4.33
CA GLU A 94 0.46 -10.90 3.15
C GLU A 94 -0.88 -10.52 2.55
N ALA A 95 -0.92 -10.40 1.23
CA ALA A 95 -2.13 -10.00 0.54
C ALA A 95 -2.28 -10.76 -0.77
N THR A 96 -3.52 -10.89 -1.21
CA THR A 96 -3.83 -11.40 -2.54
C THR A 96 -4.67 -10.35 -3.27
N LEU A 97 -4.42 -10.20 -4.57
CA LEU A 97 -5.29 -9.36 -5.39
C LEU A 97 -6.45 -10.21 -5.86
N GLY A 98 -7.65 -9.76 -5.58
CA GLY A 98 -8.84 -10.44 -6.05
C GLY A 98 -8.99 -10.36 -7.55
N GLU A 99 -9.66 -11.36 -8.11
CA GLU A 99 -10.06 -11.33 -9.52
C GLU A 99 -11.51 -10.87 -9.56
N GLU A 100 -11.72 -9.79 -10.29
CA GLU A 100 -13.02 -9.20 -10.47
C GLU A 100 -13.44 -9.25 -11.94
#